data_66050c3b08fa8243bf5d81ad832d0ed2
#
_entry.id   66050c3b08fa8243bf5d81ad832d0ed2
#
_cell.length_a   1.000
_cell.length_b   1.000
_cell.length_c   1.000
_cell.angle_alpha   90.00
_cell.angle_beta   90.00
_cell.angle_gamma   90.00
#
_symmetry.space_group_name_H-M   'P 1'
#
loop_
_entity.id
_entity.type
_entity.pdbx_description
1 polymer ?
#
loop_
_entity_poly.entity_id
_entity_poly.type
_entity_poly.pdbx_seq_one_letter_code
_entity_poly.pdbx_strand_id
1 'polypeptide(L)'
;MSLLYYSRIRFILKLTPLLLCSQNPSGAHVTSIFAGTVEDAIDAKNLPIGPPPPEKYGVTSVRTHVSFMKTHFFEALAEQHAGNISFIHVFPGLVDGPTFYNDANPLWFRVLWRVAKVMMSWYMTSPQVCGEVMVLLGTGRYPAKGVAVGGDDVAFSSTRERGGGAYAVDQRGDEKKQVSYEKLRQSDTRDRVWKHTMGVLNGIQGMTG
;
A
#
# COMPACT_ATOMS: atom_id res chain seq x y z
N MET A 1 12.90 -0.14 -7.33
CA MET A 1 11.56 0.47 -7.37
C MET A 1 10.62 -0.17 -8.40
N SER A 2 11.11 -0.64 -9.55
CA SER A 2 10.30 -1.28 -10.60
C SER A 2 9.39 -2.40 -10.07
N LEU A 3 9.90 -3.38 -9.33
CA LEU A 3 9.13 -4.49 -8.77
C LEU A 3 8.19 -4.09 -7.61
N LEU A 4 8.54 -3.07 -6.83
CA LEU A 4 7.77 -2.70 -5.64
C LEU A 4 6.62 -1.73 -5.93
N TYR A 5 6.71 -1.00 -7.05
CA TYR A 5 5.72 0.01 -7.42
C TYR A 5 5.21 -0.21 -8.84
N TYR A 6 5.99 0.08 -9.90
CA TYR A 6 5.50 0.14 -11.27
C TYR A 6 4.89 -1.17 -11.77
N SER A 7 5.52 -2.32 -11.51
CA SER A 7 4.95 -3.60 -11.93
C SER A 7 3.65 -3.92 -11.20
N ARG A 8 3.55 -3.58 -9.91
CA ARG A 8 2.32 -3.79 -9.14
C ARG A 8 1.19 -2.88 -9.65
N ILE A 9 1.48 -1.61 -9.91
CA ILE A 9 0.49 -0.70 -10.50
C ILE A 9 0.05 -1.19 -11.87
N ARG A 10 1.00 -1.60 -12.74
CA ARG A 10 0.65 -2.15 -14.05
C ARG A 10 -0.23 -3.40 -13.94
N PHE A 11 0.05 -4.29 -12.99
CA PHE A 11 -0.75 -5.48 -12.73
C PHE A 11 -2.19 -5.10 -12.33
N ILE A 12 -2.34 -4.15 -11.39
CA ILE A 12 -3.65 -3.63 -10.98
C ILE A 12 -4.42 -3.07 -12.17
N LEU A 13 -3.80 -2.19 -12.98
CA LEU A 13 -4.43 -1.59 -14.15
C LEU A 13 -4.86 -2.63 -15.20
N LYS A 14 -4.06 -3.70 -15.38
CA LYS A 14 -4.41 -4.79 -16.30
C LYS A 14 -5.55 -5.66 -15.78
N LEU A 15 -5.70 -5.80 -14.46
CA LEU A 15 -6.79 -6.55 -13.84
C LEU A 15 -8.07 -5.70 -13.64
N THR A 16 -7.99 -4.39 -13.78
CA THR A 16 -9.14 -3.49 -13.58
C THR A 16 -10.40 -3.93 -14.33
N PRO A 17 -10.35 -4.32 -15.63
CA PRO A 17 -11.56 -4.78 -16.32
C PRO A 17 -12.23 -5.99 -15.67
N LEU A 18 -11.43 -6.92 -15.13
CA LEU A 18 -11.93 -8.09 -14.40
C LEU A 18 -12.52 -7.69 -13.04
N LEU A 19 -11.84 -6.77 -12.32
CA LEU A 19 -12.29 -6.29 -11.01
C LEU A 19 -13.63 -5.54 -11.13
N LEU A 20 -13.87 -4.83 -12.22
CA LEU A 20 -15.14 -4.15 -12.49
C LEU A 20 -16.33 -5.10 -12.72
N CYS A 21 -16.08 -6.38 -13.01
CA CYS A 21 -17.10 -7.41 -13.11
C CYS A 21 -17.50 -8.02 -11.75
N SER A 22 -16.90 -7.55 -10.65
CA SER A 22 -17.20 -8.06 -9.31
C SER A 22 -18.65 -7.83 -8.93
N GLN A 23 -19.28 -8.86 -8.34
CA GLN A 23 -20.64 -8.78 -7.79
C GLN A 23 -20.65 -8.54 -6.27
N ASN A 24 -19.48 -8.25 -5.68
CA ASN A 24 -19.41 -7.98 -4.25
C ASN A 24 -20.09 -6.64 -3.93
N PRO A 25 -21.05 -6.58 -3.00
CA PRO A 25 -21.77 -5.36 -2.65
C PRO A 25 -20.88 -4.22 -2.14
N SER A 26 -19.73 -4.54 -1.55
CA SER A 26 -18.74 -3.54 -1.08
C SER A 26 -17.74 -3.12 -2.16
N GLY A 27 -17.86 -3.65 -3.38
CA GLY A 27 -16.92 -3.51 -4.47
C GLY A 27 -15.83 -4.60 -4.47
N ALA A 28 -15.01 -4.63 -5.51
CA ALA A 28 -13.81 -5.44 -5.53
C ALA A 28 -12.73 -4.84 -4.61
N HIS A 29 -11.87 -5.68 -4.02
CA HIS A 29 -10.80 -5.23 -3.13
C HIS A 29 -9.42 -5.48 -3.73
N VAL A 30 -8.59 -4.44 -3.77
CA VAL A 30 -7.19 -4.51 -4.18
C VAL A 30 -6.32 -4.25 -2.96
N THR A 31 -5.66 -5.27 -2.43
CA THR A 31 -4.76 -5.15 -1.29
C THR A 31 -3.31 -5.18 -1.74
N SER A 32 -2.56 -4.14 -1.43
CA SER A 32 -1.12 -4.05 -1.68
C SER A 32 -0.34 -4.02 -0.38
N ILE A 33 0.36 -5.11 -0.11
CA ILE A 33 1.18 -5.28 1.10
C ILE A 33 2.51 -4.54 0.91
N PHE A 34 2.77 -3.50 1.72
CA PHE A 34 4.05 -2.80 1.74
C PHE A 34 4.25 -1.97 3.02
N ALA A 35 3.83 -0.69 3.06
CA ALA A 35 4.10 0.22 4.18
C ALA A 35 2.96 1.24 4.35
N GLY A 36 1.72 0.76 4.43
CA GLY A 36 0.51 1.58 4.35
C GLY A 36 0.37 2.70 5.37
N THR A 37 0.80 2.50 6.62
CA THR A 37 0.72 3.51 7.68
C THR A 37 2.07 4.13 8.04
N VAL A 38 3.15 3.61 7.46
CA VAL A 38 4.51 4.06 7.77
C VAL A 38 4.88 5.23 6.88
N GLU A 39 5.00 6.40 7.47
CA GLU A 39 5.42 7.63 6.77
C GLU A 39 6.78 8.07 7.30
N ASP A 40 7.75 8.17 6.40
CA ASP A 40 9.08 8.69 6.72
C ASP A 40 9.07 10.23 6.67
N ALA A 41 10.06 10.86 7.28
CA ALA A 41 10.26 12.30 7.17
C ALA A 41 10.63 12.68 5.72
N ILE A 42 9.82 13.54 5.11
CA ILE A 42 9.96 13.98 3.71
C ILE A 42 10.02 15.51 3.68
N ASP A 43 10.94 16.05 2.88
CA ASP A 43 10.98 17.47 2.60
C ASP A 43 9.80 17.86 1.69
N ALA A 44 8.99 18.79 2.14
CA ALA A 44 7.82 19.29 1.38
C ALA A 44 8.21 19.96 0.05
N LYS A 45 9.44 20.48 -0.06
CA LYS A 45 9.94 21.09 -1.30
C LYS A 45 10.38 20.05 -2.33
N ASN A 46 10.71 18.84 -1.87
CA ASN A 46 11.25 17.77 -2.72
C ASN A 46 10.44 16.48 -2.51
N LEU A 47 9.23 16.47 -3.03
CA LEU A 47 8.33 15.32 -2.91
C LEU A 47 8.95 14.07 -3.58
N PRO A 48 8.80 12.88 -2.95
CA PRO A 48 9.42 11.64 -3.43
C PRO A 48 8.62 11.04 -4.61
N ILE A 49 8.59 11.75 -5.73
CA ILE A 49 7.94 11.32 -6.97
C ILE A 49 9.00 10.76 -7.92
N GLY A 50 8.79 9.53 -8.36
CA GLY A 50 9.77 8.79 -9.16
C GLY A 50 10.80 8.02 -8.31
N PRO A 51 11.83 7.44 -8.93
CA PRO A 51 12.88 6.74 -8.21
C PRO A 51 13.78 7.73 -7.45
N PRO A 52 14.31 7.32 -6.27
CA PRO A 52 15.35 8.12 -5.60
C PRO A 52 16.55 8.31 -6.53
N PRO A 53 17.28 9.44 -6.39
CA PRO A 53 18.49 9.65 -7.16
C PRO A 53 19.56 8.59 -6.82
N PRO A 54 20.46 8.23 -7.77
CA PRO A 54 21.40 7.12 -7.62
C PRO A 54 22.21 7.16 -6.33
N GLU A 55 22.68 8.36 -5.93
CA GLU A 55 23.48 8.58 -4.73
C GLU A 55 22.71 8.36 -3.41
N LYS A 56 21.40 8.40 -3.46
CA LYS A 56 20.49 8.16 -2.30
C LYS A 56 19.70 6.86 -2.44
N TYR A 57 20.03 6.04 -3.46
CA TYR A 57 19.26 4.83 -3.72
C TYR A 57 19.55 3.77 -2.66
N GLY A 58 18.57 3.46 -1.83
CA GLY A 58 18.66 2.48 -0.75
C GLY A 58 17.27 2.01 -0.30
N VAL A 59 17.25 1.03 0.59
CA VAL A 59 16.00 0.40 1.06
C VAL A 59 15.04 1.43 1.66
N THR A 60 15.54 2.32 2.52
CA THR A 60 14.73 3.33 3.20
C THR A 60 14.16 4.35 2.20
N SER A 61 15.00 4.91 1.32
CA SER A 61 14.55 5.91 0.35
C SER A 61 13.57 5.30 -0.67
N VAL A 62 13.82 4.09 -1.15
CA VAL A 62 12.88 3.36 -2.00
C VAL A 62 11.55 3.13 -1.29
N ARG A 63 11.57 2.73 0.00
CA ARG A 63 10.37 2.56 0.80
C ARG A 63 9.57 3.85 0.89
N THR A 64 10.23 4.97 1.22
CA THR A 64 9.62 6.30 1.32
C THR A 64 8.91 6.70 0.02
N HIS A 65 9.63 6.59 -1.13
CA HIS A 65 9.08 6.92 -2.44
C HIS A 65 7.89 6.03 -2.82
N VAL A 66 8.04 4.71 -2.64
CA VAL A 66 6.98 3.74 -2.97
C VAL A 66 5.73 3.96 -2.11
N SER A 67 5.91 4.18 -0.80
CA SER A 67 4.77 4.36 0.11
C SER A 67 4.00 5.64 -0.20
N PHE A 68 4.71 6.75 -0.40
CA PHE A 68 4.12 8.03 -0.77
C PHE A 68 3.34 7.94 -2.09
N MET A 69 4.01 7.48 -3.14
CA MET A 69 3.39 7.38 -4.47
C MET A 69 2.21 6.42 -4.49
N LYS A 70 2.31 5.28 -3.79
CA LYS A 70 1.25 4.28 -3.76
C LYS A 70 -0.01 4.81 -3.09
N THR A 71 0.11 5.49 -1.95
CA THR A 71 -1.03 6.08 -1.25
C THR A 71 -1.77 7.08 -2.16
N HIS A 72 -1.06 8.03 -2.74
CA HIS A 72 -1.68 9.02 -3.64
C HIS A 72 -2.23 8.41 -4.95
N PHE A 73 -1.56 7.40 -5.49
CA PHE A 73 -2.04 6.72 -6.69
C PHE A 73 -3.31 5.90 -6.42
N PHE A 74 -3.39 5.25 -5.25
CA PHE A 74 -4.60 4.53 -4.84
C PHE A 74 -5.79 5.46 -4.61
N GLU A 75 -5.56 6.66 -4.08
CA GLU A 75 -6.59 7.68 -3.97
C GLU A 75 -7.12 8.10 -5.36
N ALA A 76 -6.24 8.28 -6.33
CA ALA A 76 -6.66 8.60 -7.70
C ALA A 76 -7.48 7.45 -8.33
N LEU A 77 -7.06 6.20 -8.13
CA LEU A 77 -7.80 5.03 -8.60
C LEU A 77 -9.17 4.88 -7.91
N ALA A 78 -9.24 5.16 -6.61
CA ALA A 78 -10.49 5.10 -5.86
C ALA A 78 -11.53 6.11 -6.35
N GLU A 79 -11.08 7.31 -6.77
CA GLU A 79 -11.94 8.30 -7.41
C GLU A 79 -12.42 7.82 -8.78
N GLN A 80 -11.50 7.29 -9.62
CA GLN A 80 -11.84 6.83 -10.98
C GLN A 80 -12.77 5.61 -10.99
N HIS A 81 -12.67 4.76 -9.97
CA HIS A 81 -13.46 3.52 -9.85
C HIS A 81 -14.42 3.54 -8.67
N ALA A 82 -14.93 4.74 -8.33
CA ALA A 82 -15.94 4.91 -7.30
C ALA A 82 -17.13 3.95 -7.53
N GLY A 83 -17.66 3.38 -6.47
CA GLY A 83 -18.70 2.38 -6.49
C GLY A 83 -18.25 0.94 -6.82
N ASN A 84 -17.04 0.74 -7.34
CA ASN A 84 -16.64 -0.55 -7.89
C ASN A 84 -15.42 -1.17 -7.22
N ILE A 85 -14.38 -0.40 -6.92
CA ILE A 85 -13.11 -0.95 -6.44
C ILE A 85 -12.59 -0.18 -5.23
N SER A 86 -12.21 -0.93 -4.21
CA SER A 86 -11.52 -0.46 -3.00
C SER A 86 -10.02 -0.74 -3.10
N PHE A 87 -9.18 0.21 -2.71
CA PHE A 87 -7.73 0.11 -2.77
C PHE A 87 -7.12 0.21 -1.37
N ILE A 88 -6.41 -0.82 -0.95
CA ILE A 88 -5.89 -0.94 0.41
C ILE A 88 -4.37 -1.07 0.38
N HIS A 89 -3.69 -0.13 1.00
CA HIS A 89 -2.26 -0.16 1.22
C HIS A 89 -1.99 -0.58 2.68
N VAL A 90 -1.51 -1.81 2.88
CA VAL A 90 -1.32 -2.38 4.21
C VAL A 90 0.15 -2.47 4.60
N PHE A 91 0.44 -2.16 5.87
CA PHE A 91 1.70 -2.49 6.53
C PHE A 91 1.50 -3.74 7.39
N PRO A 92 2.08 -4.89 7.03
CA PRO A 92 1.81 -6.14 7.73
C PRO A 92 2.57 -6.29 9.06
N GLY A 93 3.38 -5.30 9.42
CA GLY A 93 4.32 -5.44 10.53
C GLY A 93 5.52 -6.33 10.19
N LEU A 94 6.25 -6.73 11.21
CA LEU A 94 7.33 -7.70 11.10
C LEU A 94 6.74 -9.10 11.29
N VAL A 95 6.46 -9.78 10.17
CA VAL A 95 5.86 -11.12 10.20
C VAL A 95 6.95 -12.18 10.27
N ASP A 96 6.87 -13.09 11.23
CA ASP A 96 7.79 -14.23 11.37
C ASP A 96 7.48 -15.29 10.29
N GLY A 97 8.03 -15.09 9.10
CA GLY A 97 7.80 -15.97 7.96
C GLY A 97 8.98 -16.87 7.61
N PRO A 98 8.77 -17.87 6.74
CA PRO A 98 9.80 -18.83 6.31
C PRO A 98 11.06 -18.19 5.72
N THR A 99 10.95 -16.96 5.20
CA THR A 99 12.05 -16.21 4.60
C THR A 99 13.24 -16.04 5.54
N PHE A 100 13.01 -15.89 6.85
CA PHE A 100 14.07 -15.73 7.84
C PHE A 100 14.80 -17.03 8.19
N TYR A 101 14.21 -18.17 7.86
CA TYR A 101 14.74 -19.52 8.15
C TYR A 101 15.29 -20.22 6.91
N ASN A 102 15.22 -19.59 5.74
CA ASN A 102 15.68 -20.15 4.48
C ASN A 102 17.19 -20.43 4.52
N ASP A 103 17.62 -21.55 3.95
CA ASP A 103 19.02 -21.95 3.84
C ASP A 103 19.87 -21.02 3.00
N ALA A 104 19.25 -20.18 2.16
CA ALA A 104 19.93 -19.08 1.48
C ALA A 104 20.48 -18.01 2.44
N ASN A 105 19.96 -17.93 3.68
CA ASN A 105 20.48 -17.02 4.69
C ASN A 105 21.68 -17.64 5.41
N PRO A 106 22.74 -16.84 5.69
CA PRO A 106 23.88 -17.31 6.46
C PRO A 106 23.48 -17.87 7.83
N LEU A 107 24.18 -18.89 8.31
CA LEU A 107 23.88 -19.56 9.59
C LEU A 107 23.85 -18.56 10.76
N TRP A 108 24.80 -17.63 10.82
CA TRP A 108 24.84 -16.60 11.86
C TRP A 108 23.58 -15.73 11.90
N PHE A 109 23.03 -15.40 10.71
CA PHE A 109 21.79 -14.63 10.61
C PHE A 109 20.60 -15.42 11.16
N ARG A 110 20.49 -16.71 10.83
CA ARG A 110 19.42 -17.59 11.32
C ARG A 110 19.46 -17.78 12.84
N VAL A 111 20.68 -17.87 13.41
CA VAL A 111 20.87 -17.94 14.87
C VAL A 111 20.51 -16.61 15.53
N LEU A 112 21.04 -15.49 14.99
CA LEU A 112 20.74 -14.15 15.47
C LEU A 112 19.23 -13.86 15.43
N TRP A 113 18.57 -14.28 14.34
CA TRP A 113 17.12 -14.11 14.19
C TRP A 113 16.33 -14.82 15.27
N ARG A 114 16.72 -16.05 15.65
CA ARG A 114 16.05 -16.80 16.72
C ARG A 114 16.12 -16.07 18.06
N VAL A 115 17.24 -15.46 18.37
CA VAL A 115 17.42 -14.65 19.59
C VAL A 115 16.64 -13.33 19.49
N ALA A 116 16.78 -12.63 18.38
CA ALA A 116 16.10 -11.35 18.14
C ALA A 116 14.57 -11.51 18.19
N LYS A 117 14.03 -12.61 17.65
CA LYS A 117 12.61 -12.94 17.71
C LYS A 117 12.06 -12.97 19.12
N VAL A 118 12.77 -13.57 20.07
CA VAL A 118 12.33 -13.62 21.48
C VAL A 118 12.32 -12.21 22.06
N MET A 119 13.37 -11.43 21.81
CA MET A 119 13.49 -10.05 22.29
C MET A 119 12.48 -9.09 21.68
N MET A 120 12.06 -9.33 20.44
CA MET A 120 11.13 -8.49 19.68
C MET A 120 9.72 -9.08 19.57
N SER A 121 9.40 -10.11 20.32
CA SER A 121 8.12 -10.84 20.24
C SER A 121 6.89 -9.93 20.39
N TRP A 122 6.99 -8.89 21.20
CA TRP A 122 5.94 -7.89 21.39
C TRP A 122 5.67 -6.99 20.16
N TYR A 123 6.65 -6.89 19.27
CA TYR A 123 6.56 -6.08 18.04
C TYR A 123 6.20 -6.92 16.80
N MET A 124 6.35 -8.23 16.88
CA MET A 124 6.14 -9.14 15.76
C MET A 124 4.67 -9.48 15.57
N THR A 125 4.27 -9.59 14.31
CA THR A 125 2.96 -10.12 13.92
C THR A 125 3.09 -11.61 13.63
N SER A 126 2.23 -12.44 14.25
CA SER A 126 2.21 -13.86 13.88
C SER A 126 1.66 -14.06 12.45
N PRO A 127 2.12 -15.08 11.72
CA PRO A 127 1.57 -15.38 10.39
C PRO A 127 0.06 -15.59 10.38
N GLN A 128 -0.49 -16.18 11.45
CA GLN A 128 -1.92 -16.39 11.61
C GLN A 128 -2.68 -15.05 11.69
N VAL A 129 -2.27 -14.16 12.59
CA VAL A 129 -2.88 -12.82 12.73
C VAL A 129 -2.75 -12.03 11.43
N CYS A 130 -1.59 -12.12 10.76
CA CYS A 130 -1.43 -11.50 9.46
C CYS A 130 -2.44 -12.04 8.43
N GLY A 131 -2.67 -13.37 8.41
CA GLY A 131 -3.68 -14.00 7.55
C GLY A 131 -5.11 -13.53 7.86
N GLU A 132 -5.47 -13.47 9.13
CA GLU A 132 -6.79 -12.97 9.58
C GLU A 132 -7.01 -11.52 9.15
N VAL A 133 -6.00 -10.67 9.28
CA VAL A 133 -6.06 -9.28 8.79
C VAL A 133 -6.24 -9.25 7.27
N MET A 134 -5.53 -10.08 6.49
CA MET A 134 -5.72 -10.13 5.03
C MET A 134 -7.17 -10.49 4.64
N VAL A 135 -7.82 -11.40 5.38
CA VAL A 135 -9.24 -11.73 5.18
C VAL A 135 -10.13 -10.54 5.56
N LEU A 136 -9.87 -9.89 6.69
CA LEU A 136 -10.59 -8.69 7.13
C LEU A 136 -10.57 -7.58 6.07
N LEU A 137 -9.42 -7.38 5.39
CA LEU A 137 -9.30 -6.35 4.35
C LEU A 137 -10.17 -6.63 3.11
N GLY A 138 -10.69 -7.85 2.94
CA GLY A 138 -11.63 -8.22 1.89
C GLY A 138 -13.10 -8.04 2.28
N THR A 139 -13.41 -7.45 3.44
CA THR A 139 -14.78 -7.29 3.94
C THR A 139 -15.37 -5.92 3.63
N GLY A 140 -16.68 -5.77 3.87
CA GLY A 140 -17.38 -4.49 3.74
C GLY A 140 -16.92 -3.38 4.68
N ARG A 141 -15.97 -3.64 5.62
CA ARG A 141 -15.33 -2.61 6.43
C ARG A 141 -14.56 -1.60 5.57
N TYR A 142 -14.02 -2.03 4.44
CA TYR A 142 -13.24 -1.19 3.51
C TYR A 142 -13.92 -1.06 2.15
N PRO A 143 -15.09 -0.42 2.06
CA PRO A 143 -15.86 -0.39 0.83
C PRO A 143 -15.19 0.46 -0.26
N ALA A 144 -15.61 0.26 -1.50
CA ALA A 144 -15.29 1.19 -2.58
C ALA A 144 -15.91 2.57 -2.29
N LYS A 145 -15.30 3.63 -2.80
CA LYS A 145 -15.77 5.00 -2.59
C LYS A 145 -17.22 5.17 -3.05
N GLY A 146 -18.06 5.76 -2.20
CA GLY A 146 -19.47 6.04 -2.51
C GLY A 146 -20.39 4.83 -2.39
N VAL A 147 -19.89 3.67 -1.99
CA VAL A 147 -20.74 2.53 -1.65
C VAL A 147 -21.36 2.75 -0.27
N ALA A 148 -22.68 2.75 -0.22
CA ALA A 148 -23.42 2.81 1.03
C ALA A 148 -23.34 1.46 1.75
N VAL A 149 -22.42 1.33 2.69
CA VAL A 149 -22.36 0.19 3.61
C VAL A 149 -22.97 0.66 4.93
N GLY A 150 -24.05 0.00 5.34
CA GLY A 150 -24.66 0.28 6.65
C GLY A 150 -23.74 -0.22 7.78
N GLY A 151 -23.55 0.62 8.79
CA GLY A 151 -22.87 0.24 10.02
C GLY A 151 -21.78 1.25 10.45
N ASP A 152 -21.55 1.27 11.78
CA ASP A 152 -20.56 2.16 12.40
C ASP A 152 -19.11 1.71 12.19
N ASP A 153 -18.91 0.51 11.63
CA ASP A 153 -17.61 -0.14 11.49
C ASP A 153 -16.89 0.15 10.14
N VAL A 154 -17.41 1.06 9.32
CA VAL A 154 -16.75 1.45 8.07
C VAL A 154 -15.48 2.24 8.34
N ALA A 155 -14.36 1.77 7.77
CA ALA A 155 -13.05 2.36 7.95
C ALA A 155 -12.92 3.75 7.35
N PHE A 156 -12.01 4.55 7.93
CA PHE A 156 -11.62 5.83 7.37
C PHE A 156 -10.51 5.66 6.32
N SER A 157 -10.65 6.35 5.20
CA SER A 157 -9.66 6.37 4.13
C SER A 157 -8.36 7.09 4.54
N SER A 158 -7.36 7.05 3.67
CA SER A 158 -6.11 7.82 3.80
C SER A 158 -6.34 9.34 3.90
N THR A 159 -7.48 9.83 3.43
CA THR A 159 -7.92 11.25 3.55
C THR A 159 -8.84 11.50 4.73
N ARG A 160 -9.09 10.50 5.58
CA ARG A 160 -10.03 10.55 6.72
C ARG A 160 -11.50 10.75 6.31
N GLU A 161 -11.83 10.40 5.10
CA GLU A 161 -13.21 10.26 4.65
C GLU A 161 -13.71 8.85 5.00
N ARG A 162 -14.87 8.71 5.65
CA ARG A 162 -15.46 7.41 5.94
C ARG A 162 -15.89 6.73 4.65
N GLY A 163 -15.41 5.52 4.38
CA GLY A 163 -15.72 4.82 3.13
C GLY A 163 -15.11 5.47 1.88
N GLY A 164 -14.00 6.21 1.99
CA GLY A 164 -13.40 6.95 0.89
C GLY A 164 -12.66 6.11 -0.17
N GLY A 165 -12.69 4.77 -0.07
CA GLY A 165 -12.23 3.83 -1.12
C GLY A 165 -10.72 3.63 -1.24
N ALA A 166 -9.89 4.47 -0.62
CA ALA A 166 -8.44 4.29 -0.55
C ALA A 166 -7.99 4.27 0.91
N TYR A 167 -7.43 3.16 1.36
CA TYR A 167 -7.13 2.94 2.77
C TYR A 167 -5.64 2.71 2.99
N ALA A 168 -5.11 3.29 4.06
CA ALA A 168 -3.78 3.00 4.59
C ALA A 168 -3.95 2.36 5.97
N VAL A 169 -3.61 1.09 6.09
CA VAL A 169 -3.87 0.29 7.30
C VAL A 169 -2.59 -0.36 7.83
N ASP A 170 -2.57 -0.59 9.13
CA ASP A 170 -1.47 -1.21 9.84
C ASP A 170 -1.61 -2.75 9.92
N GLN A 171 -0.75 -3.37 10.71
CA GLN A 171 -0.66 -4.82 10.91
C GLN A 171 -1.89 -5.43 11.63
N ARG A 172 -2.79 -4.61 12.16
CA ARG A 172 -4.04 -5.04 12.80
C ARG A 172 -5.27 -4.76 11.95
N GLY A 173 -5.06 -4.14 10.78
CA GLY A 173 -6.13 -3.64 9.94
C GLY A 173 -6.67 -2.28 10.39
N ASP A 174 -6.01 -1.63 11.36
CA ASP A 174 -6.43 -0.32 11.80
C ASP A 174 -5.96 0.76 10.82
N GLU A 175 -6.86 1.67 10.51
CA GLU A 175 -6.56 2.81 9.66
C GLU A 175 -5.79 3.89 10.43
N LYS A 176 -5.02 4.69 9.71
CA LYS A 176 -4.27 5.80 10.28
C LYS A 176 -5.22 6.83 10.91
N LYS A 177 -4.88 7.32 12.13
CA LYS A 177 -5.69 8.31 12.87
C LYS A 177 -5.68 9.71 12.26
N GLN A 178 -4.69 10.01 11.42
CA GLN A 178 -4.52 11.30 10.75
C GLN A 178 -4.60 11.13 9.23
N VAL A 179 -4.80 12.23 8.52
CA VAL A 179 -4.68 12.26 7.06
C VAL A 179 -3.27 11.83 6.67
N SER A 180 -3.16 10.82 5.81
CA SER A 180 -1.86 10.33 5.34
C SER A 180 -1.12 11.44 4.61
N TYR A 181 0.15 11.66 4.96
CA TYR A 181 1.01 12.68 4.36
C TYR A 181 0.43 14.11 4.38
N GLU A 182 -0.33 14.46 5.43
CA GLU A 182 -1.08 15.73 5.53
C GLU A 182 -0.23 16.95 5.15
N LYS A 183 0.98 17.06 5.73
CA LYS A 183 1.91 18.19 5.48
C LYS A 183 2.48 18.24 4.07
N LEU A 184 2.33 17.17 3.29
CA LEU A 184 2.87 17.03 1.94
C LEU A 184 1.78 17.11 0.86
N ARG A 185 0.52 17.29 1.27
CA ARG A 185 -0.62 17.41 0.36
C ARG A 185 -0.70 18.83 -0.20
N GLN A 186 -0.07 19.02 -1.33
CA GLN A 186 -0.28 20.19 -2.18
C GLN A 186 -1.47 19.91 -3.11
N SER A 187 -2.07 20.98 -3.68
CA SER A 187 -3.25 20.86 -4.54
C SER A 187 -3.06 19.93 -5.76
N ASP A 188 -1.82 19.79 -6.22
CA ASP A 188 -1.46 19.02 -7.41
C ASP A 188 -0.69 17.69 -7.11
N THR A 189 -0.44 17.38 -5.84
CA THR A 189 0.41 16.21 -5.47
C THR A 189 -0.10 14.91 -6.09
N ARG A 190 -1.40 14.65 -5.98
CA ARG A 190 -2.01 13.43 -6.54
C ARG A 190 -1.88 13.37 -8.06
N ASP A 191 -2.12 14.50 -8.73
CA ASP A 191 -2.03 14.60 -10.19
C ASP A 191 -0.59 14.44 -10.68
N ARG A 192 0.39 14.96 -9.96
CA ARG A 192 1.81 14.78 -10.26
C ARG A 192 2.22 13.31 -10.14
N VAL A 193 1.80 12.63 -9.08
CA VAL A 193 2.06 11.19 -8.91
C VAL A 193 1.40 10.39 -10.03
N TRP A 194 0.16 10.72 -10.37
CA TRP A 194 -0.57 10.08 -11.48
C TRP A 194 0.15 10.26 -12.81
N LYS A 195 0.41 11.50 -13.22
CA LYS A 195 1.08 11.83 -14.49
C LYS A 195 2.44 11.16 -14.60
N HIS A 196 3.25 11.20 -13.55
CA HIS A 196 4.54 10.53 -13.51
C HIS A 196 4.41 9.02 -13.72
N THR A 197 3.52 8.38 -12.97
CA THR A 197 3.34 6.92 -13.02
C THR A 197 2.85 6.47 -14.40
N MET A 198 1.83 7.13 -14.93
CA MET A 198 1.30 6.80 -16.25
C MET A 198 2.31 7.09 -17.37
N GLY A 199 3.10 8.16 -17.26
CA GLY A 199 4.17 8.46 -18.20
C GLY A 199 5.23 7.34 -18.26
N VAL A 200 5.66 6.82 -17.12
CA VAL A 200 6.60 5.70 -17.05
C VAL A 200 5.99 4.42 -17.66
N LEU A 201 4.74 4.10 -17.31
CA LEU A 201 4.08 2.87 -17.78
C LEU A 201 3.83 2.91 -19.30
N ASN A 202 3.44 4.06 -19.84
CA ASN A 202 3.20 4.25 -21.29
C ASN A 202 4.52 4.23 -22.08
N GLY A 203 5.59 4.84 -21.54
CA GLY A 203 6.92 4.81 -22.15
C GLY A 203 7.45 3.38 -22.33
N ILE A 204 7.21 2.49 -21.37
CA ILE A 204 7.58 1.07 -21.46
C ILE A 204 6.75 0.36 -22.56
N GLN A 205 5.48 0.70 -22.73
CA GLN A 205 4.64 0.09 -23.79
C GLN A 205 5.11 0.45 -25.18
N GLY A 206 5.53 1.70 -25.41
CA GLY A 206 6.07 2.14 -26.70
C GLY A 206 7.42 1.52 -27.07
N MET A 207 8.14 0.90 -26.12
CA MET A 207 9.41 0.20 -26.36
C MET A 207 9.24 -1.30 -26.68
N THR A 208 8.06 -1.87 -26.44
CA THR A 208 7.79 -3.31 -26.58
C THR A 208 6.84 -3.65 -27.74
N GLY A 209 6.40 -2.67 -28.50
CA GLY A 209 5.64 -2.79 -29.75
C GLY A 209 6.52 -2.45 -30.95
#